data_5b6aed51f95b354ac7505982d6446f11
#
_entry.id   5b6aed51f95b354ac7505982d6446f11
#
_cell.length_a   1.000
_cell.length_b   1.000
_cell.length_c   1.000
_cell.angle_alpha   90.00
_cell.angle_beta   90.00
_cell.angle_gamma   90.00
#
_symmetry.space_group_name_H-M   'P 1'
#
loop_
_entity.id
_entity.type
_entity.pdbx_description
1 polymer ?
#
loop_
_entity_poly.entity_id
_entity_poly.type
_entity_poly.pdbx_seq_one_letter_code
_entity_poly.pdbx_strand_id
1 'polypeptide(L)'
;MALEPPKTVVAEMNFFDRDVMKRLRKKTYDFSRANTIVRDVLGQKTEDGGGDDAGGDDAGESAAKRAKKDDECTDTGAFTKTRPCEKKQIDFKDKLYLAPLTTVGNLPFRRLCKTLGADVTCGEMALATNLLQGQQGEWALLRRHTSEDIFGVQICGGYPDSVTRCCQLLEENIDVDFIDINMGCPIDMICQKGYGSMMLEKPKKMAHVIRAASAVLNKCSLTFKTRIAYNEKARVAHTISPKVAEWGAAAMTLHGRTRAQRYRSLADWEYIKLTKEVSSVPLIGNGDVYNQKDYYTHLEEHAVDTCMLARGALIKPWLFTEIKERRDWDISSSERFDIFKSFASYGLEHWGSDTLGVEQTRKYLLEWMSFTYRYTPIGLVDRAFGDVSMTQRPPAFVGRDDLETLMASPNAEDWVKISTMLLGPPPEGFKFQPKHKSNAYETGVAQGDMDQG
;
A
#
# COMPACT_ATOMS: atom_id res chain seq x y z
N MET A 1 32.29 9.04 -38.16
CA MET A 1 31.20 8.23 -37.51
C MET A 1 30.80 8.95 -36.25
N ALA A 2 29.69 9.64 -36.30
CA ALA A 2 29.12 10.24 -35.09
C ALA A 2 28.53 9.09 -34.21
N LEU A 3 29.04 8.95 -33.00
CA LEU A 3 28.47 8.02 -32.01
C LEU A 3 27.04 8.49 -31.72
N GLU A 4 26.04 7.66 -32.02
CA GLU A 4 24.69 7.91 -31.56
C GLU A 4 24.72 8.04 -30.03
N PRO A 5 24.03 9.06 -29.45
CA PRO A 5 23.95 9.18 -28.02
C PRO A 5 23.33 7.89 -27.46
N PRO A 6 23.79 7.40 -26.29
CA PRO A 6 23.22 6.18 -25.69
C PRO A 6 21.71 6.39 -25.51
N LYS A 7 20.92 5.47 -26.08
CA LYS A 7 19.47 5.45 -25.87
C LYS A 7 19.24 5.43 -24.37
N THR A 8 18.71 6.50 -23.84
CA THR A 8 18.31 6.60 -22.42
C THR A 8 17.29 5.50 -22.19
N VAL A 9 17.68 4.44 -21.51
CA VAL A 9 16.76 3.39 -21.10
C VAL A 9 15.79 4.05 -20.13
N VAL A 10 14.53 4.20 -20.55
CA VAL A 10 13.47 4.71 -19.67
C VAL A 10 13.30 3.68 -18.56
N ALA A 11 13.83 3.97 -17.39
CA ALA A 11 13.82 3.04 -16.25
C ALA A 11 12.43 2.94 -15.58
N GLU A 12 11.52 3.85 -15.90
CA GLU A 12 10.14 3.84 -15.41
C GLU A 12 9.18 3.22 -16.43
N MET A 13 8.18 2.52 -15.92
CA MET A 13 7.14 1.82 -16.69
C MET A 13 5.75 2.23 -16.21
N ASN A 14 4.72 1.67 -16.86
CA ASN A 14 3.31 1.92 -16.52
C ASN A 14 2.91 3.38 -16.72
N PHE A 15 3.39 3.99 -17.78
CA PHE A 15 2.87 5.28 -18.23
C PHE A 15 1.43 5.10 -18.70
N PHE A 16 0.58 6.08 -18.41
CA PHE A 16 -0.79 6.03 -18.90
C PHE A 16 -0.83 6.18 -20.43
N ASP A 17 -1.60 5.31 -21.06
CA ASP A 17 -1.87 5.38 -22.49
C ASP A 17 -3.00 6.39 -22.76
N ARG A 18 -2.76 7.34 -23.67
CA ARG A 18 -3.74 8.40 -24.00
C ARG A 18 -5.01 7.84 -24.63
N ASP A 19 -4.90 6.78 -25.43
CA ASP A 19 -6.07 6.16 -26.09
C ASP A 19 -6.88 5.36 -25.08
N VAL A 20 -6.25 4.66 -24.15
CA VAL A 20 -6.93 4.02 -23.01
C VAL A 20 -7.71 5.06 -22.21
N MET A 21 -7.06 6.19 -21.84
CA MET A 21 -7.71 7.29 -21.11
C MET A 21 -8.92 7.85 -21.88
N LYS A 22 -8.77 8.01 -23.19
CA LYS A 22 -9.86 8.50 -24.05
C LYS A 22 -11.04 7.54 -24.09
N ARG A 23 -10.76 6.23 -24.22
CA ARG A 23 -11.81 5.18 -24.19
C ARG A 23 -12.54 5.14 -22.85
N LEU A 24 -11.79 5.24 -21.72
CA LEU A 24 -12.39 5.27 -20.37
C LEU A 24 -13.31 6.48 -20.19
N ARG A 25 -12.85 7.68 -20.53
CA ARG A 25 -13.65 8.92 -20.43
C ARG A 25 -14.89 8.91 -21.33
N LYS A 26 -14.80 8.28 -22.52
CA LYS A 26 -15.92 8.11 -23.45
C LYS A 26 -16.80 6.91 -23.09
N LYS A 27 -16.46 6.12 -22.07
CA LYS A 27 -17.16 4.87 -21.69
C LYS A 27 -17.22 3.83 -22.83
N THR A 28 -16.20 3.79 -23.69
CA THR A 28 -16.08 2.87 -24.84
C THR A 28 -15.03 1.79 -24.63
N TYR A 29 -14.44 1.69 -23.44
CA TYR A 29 -13.55 0.59 -23.09
C TYR A 29 -14.35 -0.70 -22.95
N ASP A 30 -13.86 -1.80 -23.53
CA ASP A 30 -14.55 -3.08 -23.49
C ASP A 30 -14.35 -3.80 -22.15
N PHE A 31 -15.43 -3.93 -21.39
CA PHE A 31 -15.49 -4.67 -20.15
C PHE A 31 -16.39 -5.91 -20.24
N SER A 32 -16.63 -6.45 -21.43
CA SER A 32 -17.51 -7.61 -21.65
C SER A 32 -17.07 -8.81 -20.80
N ARG A 33 -15.76 -9.09 -20.73
CA ARG A 33 -15.17 -10.15 -19.89
C ARG A 33 -15.51 -9.95 -18.40
N ALA A 34 -15.21 -8.78 -17.86
CA ALA A 34 -15.51 -8.47 -16.46
C ALA A 34 -17.02 -8.55 -16.16
N ASN A 35 -17.85 -8.02 -17.05
CA ASN A 35 -19.30 -8.03 -16.86
C ASN A 35 -19.89 -9.45 -16.87
N THR A 36 -19.38 -10.34 -17.70
CA THR A 36 -19.78 -11.75 -17.74
C THR A 36 -19.41 -12.46 -16.45
N ILE A 37 -18.15 -12.31 -16.01
CA ILE A 37 -17.65 -12.93 -14.78
C ILE A 37 -18.43 -12.44 -13.54
N VAL A 38 -18.71 -11.14 -13.44
CA VAL A 38 -19.51 -10.60 -12.32
C VAL A 38 -20.90 -11.21 -12.29
N ARG A 39 -21.56 -11.34 -13.47
CA ARG A 39 -22.87 -11.97 -13.57
C ARG A 39 -22.84 -13.43 -13.12
N ASP A 40 -21.82 -14.18 -13.56
CA ASP A 40 -21.67 -15.60 -13.20
C ASP A 40 -21.41 -15.76 -11.69
N VAL A 41 -20.54 -14.95 -11.11
CA VAL A 41 -20.22 -15.01 -9.66
C VAL A 41 -21.42 -14.62 -8.80
N LEU A 42 -22.18 -13.59 -9.18
CA LEU A 42 -23.37 -13.16 -8.45
C LEU A 42 -24.58 -14.07 -8.68
N GLY A 43 -24.66 -14.75 -9.84
CA GLY A 43 -25.71 -15.70 -10.18
C GLY A 43 -25.56 -17.06 -9.51
N GLN A 44 -24.37 -17.42 -9.01
CA GLN A 44 -24.16 -18.66 -8.26
C GLN A 44 -24.80 -18.54 -6.88
N LYS A 45 -25.87 -19.31 -6.63
CA LYS A 45 -26.42 -19.49 -5.27
C LYS A 45 -25.33 -20.10 -4.40
N THR A 46 -24.86 -19.34 -3.41
CA THR A 46 -23.95 -19.89 -2.38
C THR A 46 -24.74 -20.91 -1.54
N GLU A 47 -24.25 -22.14 -1.46
CA GLU A 47 -24.82 -23.22 -0.61
C GLU A 47 -24.62 -22.98 0.91
N ASP A 48 -24.20 -21.77 1.31
CA ASP A 48 -24.09 -21.41 2.73
C ASP A 48 -25.47 -20.98 3.26
N GLY A 49 -26.10 -21.92 3.98
CA GLY A 49 -27.42 -21.78 4.57
C GLY A 49 -27.53 -20.70 5.63
N GLY A 50 -28.71 -20.08 5.65
CA GLY A 50 -29.36 -19.57 6.83
C GLY A 50 -29.26 -18.07 7.10
N GLY A 51 -30.42 -17.41 7.08
CA GLY A 51 -30.68 -16.16 7.79
C GLY A 51 -31.06 -14.98 6.92
N ASP A 52 -32.34 -14.72 6.90
CA ASP A 52 -33.01 -13.54 6.38
C ASP A 52 -32.43 -12.24 6.89
N ASP A 53 -32.24 -11.29 6.00
CA ASP A 53 -32.43 -9.88 6.34
C ASP A 53 -32.98 -9.14 5.12
N ALA A 54 -34.28 -8.89 5.20
CA ALA A 54 -35.01 -8.02 4.33
C ALA A 54 -34.78 -6.57 4.79
N GLY A 55 -34.06 -5.82 3.99
CA GLY A 55 -33.91 -4.38 4.13
C GLY A 55 -33.92 -3.79 2.73
N GLY A 56 -35.11 -3.37 2.27
CA GLY A 56 -35.26 -2.75 0.97
C GLY A 56 -34.59 -1.39 0.90
N ASP A 57 -34.02 -1.10 -0.27
CA ASP A 57 -33.93 0.24 -0.80
C ASP A 57 -34.04 0.20 -2.32
N ASP A 58 -35.07 0.84 -2.75
CA ASP A 58 -35.63 1.06 -4.05
C ASP A 58 -34.71 1.94 -4.91
N ALA A 59 -33.96 1.36 -5.84
CA ALA A 59 -33.36 2.08 -6.98
C ALA A 59 -32.84 1.09 -8.04
N GLY A 60 -33.71 0.27 -8.64
CA GLY A 60 -33.27 -0.74 -9.62
C GLY A 60 -34.25 -1.04 -10.77
N GLU A 61 -35.28 -0.26 -10.95
CA GLU A 61 -36.36 -0.64 -11.90
C GLU A 61 -36.28 0.00 -13.31
N SER A 62 -35.23 0.70 -13.69
CA SER A 62 -35.15 1.30 -15.03
C SER A 62 -34.17 0.62 -16.01
N ALA A 63 -33.41 -0.38 -15.60
CA ALA A 63 -32.47 -1.08 -16.49
C ALA A 63 -32.96 -2.40 -17.08
N ALA A 64 -34.03 -2.99 -16.55
CA ALA A 64 -34.51 -4.31 -16.96
C ALA A 64 -35.45 -4.31 -18.19
N LYS A 65 -35.87 -3.17 -18.68
CA LYS A 65 -36.83 -3.07 -19.81
C LYS A 65 -36.24 -2.77 -21.21
N ARG A 66 -34.88 -2.72 -21.34
CA ARG A 66 -34.22 -2.46 -22.64
C ARG A 66 -33.38 -3.61 -23.21
N ALA A 67 -33.40 -4.78 -22.62
CA ALA A 67 -32.61 -5.93 -23.08
C ALA A 67 -33.47 -7.06 -23.59
N LYS A 68 -34.40 -6.75 -24.52
CA LYS A 68 -35.11 -7.73 -25.35
C LYS A 68 -35.17 -7.23 -26.78
N LYS A 69 -34.06 -7.29 -27.48
CA LYS A 69 -33.89 -7.41 -28.93
C LYS A 69 -32.41 -7.34 -29.21
N ASP A 70 -31.86 -8.49 -29.46
CA ASP A 70 -30.78 -8.82 -30.38
C ASP A 70 -30.14 -10.13 -29.91
N ASP A 71 -30.90 -11.21 -30.13
CA ASP A 71 -30.39 -12.58 -30.18
C ASP A 71 -30.04 -12.87 -31.63
N GLU A 72 -28.77 -12.69 -31.98
CA GLU A 72 -28.06 -13.46 -33.01
C GLU A 72 -26.60 -13.00 -33.02
N CYS A 73 -25.80 -13.59 -32.19
CA CYS A 73 -24.37 -13.75 -32.46
C CYS A 73 -23.87 -15.03 -31.79
N THR A 74 -23.88 -16.08 -32.56
CA THR A 74 -23.21 -17.34 -32.28
C THR A 74 -21.72 -17.17 -32.46
N ASP A 75 -21.04 -16.79 -31.40
CA ASP A 75 -19.67 -17.23 -31.13
C ASP A 75 -19.45 -17.19 -29.61
N THR A 76 -19.92 -18.27 -28.97
CA THR A 76 -19.54 -18.56 -27.59
C THR A 76 -18.13 -19.07 -27.60
N GLY A 77 -17.17 -18.19 -27.84
CA GLY A 77 -15.80 -18.36 -27.38
C GLY A 77 -15.87 -18.53 -25.87
N ALA A 78 -15.99 -19.77 -25.40
CA ALA A 78 -15.94 -20.10 -24.00
C ALA A 78 -14.63 -19.51 -23.47
N PHE A 79 -14.72 -18.44 -22.67
CA PHE A 79 -13.57 -17.91 -21.97
C PHE A 79 -13.02 -19.04 -21.11
N THR A 80 -11.95 -19.67 -21.56
CA THR A 80 -11.27 -20.72 -20.82
C THR A 80 -10.79 -20.10 -19.53
N LYS A 81 -11.40 -20.51 -18.41
CA LYS A 81 -10.92 -20.09 -17.07
C LYS A 81 -9.48 -20.54 -16.93
N THR A 82 -8.56 -19.60 -16.81
CA THR A 82 -7.16 -19.87 -16.53
C THR A 82 -7.09 -20.62 -15.20
N ARG A 83 -6.40 -21.77 -15.18
CA ARG A 83 -6.23 -22.52 -13.94
C ARG A 83 -5.35 -21.70 -12.98
N PRO A 84 -5.51 -21.84 -11.66
CA PRO A 84 -4.67 -21.12 -10.70
C PRO A 84 -3.17 -21.34 -10.92
N CYS A 85 -2.76 -22.49 -11.41
CA CYS A 85 -1.37 -22.82 -11.74
C CYS A 85 -0.81 -22.11 -12.99
N GLU A 86 -1.67 -21.53 -13.81
CA GLU A 86 -1.29 -20.80 -15.03
C GLU A 86 -1.05 -19.32 -14.75
N LYS A 87 -1.47 -18.82 -13.56
CA LYS A 87 -1.20 -17.46 -13.12
C LYS A 87 0.21 -17.36 -12.52
N LYS A 88 0.84 -16.22 -12.65
CA LYS A 88 2.12 -15.95 -11.97
C LYS A 88 1.92 -16.14 -10.47
N GLN A 89 2.53 -17.18 -9.91
CA GLN A 89 2.54 -17.41 -8.48
C GLN A 89 3.72 -16.67 -7.86
N ILE A 90 3.48 -15.98 -6.76
CA ILE A 90 4.50 -15.26 -6.01
C ILE A 90 4.68 -16.02 -4.70
N ASP A 91 5.88 -16.50 -4.48
CA ASP A 91 6.27 -17.00 -3.17
C ASP A 91 6.63 -15.80 -2.28
N PHE A 92 5.76 -15.48 -1.32
CA PHE A 92 5.97 -14.42 -0.36
C PHE A 92 6.80 -14.84 0.85
N LYS A 93 7.06 -16.15 1.00
CA LYS A 93 7.78 -16.65 2.16
C LYS A 93 9.16 -16.02 2.25
N ASP A 94 9.50 -15.54 3.44
CA ASP A 94 10.78 -14.89 3.78
C ASP A 94 11.11 -13.63 2.93
N LYS A 95 10.17 -13.09 2.15
CA LYS A 95 10.35 -11.89 1.36
C LYS A 95 10.08 -10.64 2.18
N LEU A 96 10.99 -9.68 2.14
CA LEU A 96 10.83 -8.40 2.82
C LEU A 96 9.88 -7.51 2.01
N TYR A 97 8.68 -7.31 2.53
CA TYR A 97 7.60 -6.61 1.85
C TYR A 97 7.42 -5.18 2.37
N LEU A 98 7.68 -4.19 1.52
CA LEU A 98 7.37 -2.79 1.80
C LEU A 98 5.87 -2.54 1.63
N ALA A 99 5.21 -2.08 2.68
CA ALA A 99 3.78 -1.75 2.65
C ALA A 99 3.44 -0.65 1.62
N PRO A 100 2.24 -0.67 1.01
CA PRO A 100 1.69 0.47 0.30
C PRO A 100 1.42 1.61 1.29
N LEU A 101 2.18 2.69 1.19
CA LEU A 101 2.18 3.81 2.13
C LEU A 101 1.67 5.07 1.44
N THR A 102 0.55 5.60 1.89
CA THR A 102 -0.02 6.83 1.33
C THR A 102 0.97 8.00 1.50
N THR A 103 1.15 8.78 0.47
CA THR A 103 2.02 9.96 0.36
C THR A 103 3.51 9.62 0.27
N VAL A 104 4.06 8.85 1.20
CA VAL A 104 5.51 8.56 1.22
C VAL A 104 5.86 7.31 0.41
N GLY A 105 4.93 6.38 0.20
CA GLY A 105 5.15 5.16 -0.61
C GLY A 105 5.23 5.40 -2.12
N ASN A 106 5.65 6.61 -2.54
CA ASN A 106 5.85 7.00 -3.93
C ASN A 106 7.02 6.23 -4.58
N LEU A 107 7.12 6.30 -5.89
CA LEU A 107 8.14 5.55 -6.64
C LEU A 107 9.58 5.82 -6.18
N PRO A 108 10.04 7.06 -5.93
CA PRO A 108 11.37 7.33 -5.40
C PRO A 108 11.65 6.64 -4.06
N PHE A 109 10.69 6.62 -3.13
CA PHE A 109 10.83 5.94 -1.86
C PHE A 109 10.87 4.41 -2.00
N ARG A 110 10.01 3.83 -2.84
CA ARG A 110 10.04 2.38 -3.12
C ARG A 110 11.37 1.98 -3.76
N ARG A 111 11.86 2.77 -4.71
CA ARG A 111 13.17 2.58 -5.34
C ARG A 111 14.30 2.64 -4.31
N LEU A 112 14.27 3.58 -3.38
CA LEU A 112 15.21 3.64 -2.27
C LEU A 112 15.14 2.38 -1.39
N CYS A 113 13.95 1.93 -1.00
CA CYS A 113 13.81 0.70 -0.22
C CYS A 113 14.30 -0.54 -0.98
N LYS A 114 14.17 -0.58 -2.33
CA LYS A 114 14.74 -1.64 -3.17
C LYS A 114 16.26 -1.67 -3.07
N THR A 115 16.94 -0.53 -3.12
CA THR A 115 18.40 -0.47 -2.98
C THR A 115 18.88 -0.89 -1.59
N LEU A 116 18.02 -0.76 -0.59
CA LEU A 116 18.27 -1.15 0.80
C LEU A 116 17.78 -2.57 1.15
N GLY A 117 17.29 -3.32 0.16
CA GLY A 117 17.02 -4.75 0.31
C GLY A 117 15.55 -5.16 0.37
N ALA A 118 14.58 -4.28 0.10
CA ALA A 118 13.19 -4.70 -0.04
C ALA A 118 13.01 -5.66 -1.22
N ASP A 119 12.32 -6.77 -1.02
CA ASP A 119 12.08 -7.78 -2.07
C ASP A 119 10.77 -7.48 -2.83
N VAL A 120 9.71 -7.15 -2.11
CA VAL A 120 8.38 -6.86 -2.64
C VAL A 120 8.02 -5.41 -2.38
N THR A 121 7.53 -4.73 -3.41
CA THR A 121 6.99 -3.36 -3.30
C THR A 121 5.56 -3.31 -3.80
N CYS A 122 4.81 -2.33 -3.30
CA CYS A 122 3.44 -2.10 -3.73
C CYS A 122 3.18 -0.60 -3.85
N GLY A 123 2.53 -0.19 -4.93
CA GLY A 123 2.13 1.19 -5.16
C GLY A 123 1.15 1.71 -4.11
N GLU A 124 1.05 3.03 -3.99
CA GLU A 124 0.06 3.67 -3.13
C GLU A 124 -1.37 3.24 -3.50
N MET A 125 -2.26 3.25 -2.51
CA MET A 125 -3.67 2.87 -2.70
C MET A 125 -4.37 3.79 -3.69
N ALA A 126 -4.82 3.25 -4.83
CA ALA A 126 -5.62 3.93 -5.84
C ALA A 126 -7.11 3.56 -5.74
N LEU A 127 -8.00 4.51 -6.01
CA LEU A 127 -9.45 4.23 -6.04
C LEU A 127 -9.85 3.59 -7.37
N ALA A 128 -10.41 2.39 -7.33
CA ALA A 128 -10.82 1.65 -8.52
C ALA A 128 -11.76 2.47 -9.42
N THR A 129 -12.70 3.22 -8.84
CA THR A 129 -13.63 4.09 -9.58
C THR A 129 -12.92 5.22 -10.31
N ASN A 130 -11.88 5.80 -9.70
CA ASN A 130 -11.11 6.90 -10.29
C ASN A 130 -10.21 6.41 -11.43
N LEU A 131 -9.63 5.21 -11.28
CA LEU A 131 -8.88 4.55 -12.35
C LEU A 131 -9.78 4.29 -13.58
N LEU A 132 -11.00 3.77 -13.36
CA LEU A 132 -12.00 3.54 -14.40
C LEU A 132 -12.50 4.82 -15.08
N GLN A 133 -12.40 5.96 -14.41
CA GLN A 133 -12.71 7.28 -14.97
C GLN A 133 -11.54 7.91 -15.74
N GLY A 134 -10.37 7.25 -15.75
CA GLY A 134 -9.17 7.80 -16.39
C GLY A 134 -8.61 9.04 -15.70
N GLN A 135 -8.69 9.10 -14.35
CA GLN A 135 -8.10 10.20 -13.58
C GLN A 135 -6.57 10.05 -13.52
N GLN A 136 -5.87 11.03 -14.08
CA GLN A 136 -4.40 10.98 -14.23
C GLN A 136 -3.66 10.85 -12.91
N GLY A 137 -4.13 11.51 -11.84
CA GLY A 137 -3.52 11.42 -10.51
C GLY A 137 -3.54 10.01 -9.93
N GLU A 138 -4.63 9.24 -10.16
CA GLU A 138 -4.70 7.85 -9.72
C GLU A 138 -3.80 6.94 -10.57
N TRP A 139 -3.76 7.17 -11.89
CA TRP A 139 -2.88 6.40 -12.77
C TRP A 139 -1.40 6.66 -12.51
N ALA A 140 -1.02 7.84 -12.02
CA ALA A 140 0.34 8.15 -11.61
C ALA A 140 0.84 7.25 -10.46
N LEU A 141 -0.07 6.74 -9.61
CA LEU A 141 0.27 5.83 -8.51
C LEU A 141 0.67 4.42 -8.99
N LEU A 142 0.40 4.08 -10.26
CA LEU A 142 0.67 2.77 -10.84
C LEU A 142 2.09 2.66 -11.45
N ARG A 143 2.87 3.75 -11.42
CA ARG A 143 4.24 3.77 -11.96
C ARG A 143 5.11 2.71 -11.29
N ARG A 144 5.91 2.02 -12.11
CA ARG A 144 6.89 1.02 -11.70
C ARG A 144 8.28 1.44 -12.15
N HIS A 145 9.30 1.17 -11.35
CA HIS A 145 10.70 1.28 -11.76
C HIS A 145 11.25 -0.12 -12.09
N THR A 146 12.18 -0.21 -13.04
CA THR A 146 12.79 -1.50 -13.46
C THR A 146 13.48 -2.27 -12.32
N SER A 147 13.88 -1.59 -11.23
CA SER A 147 14.45 -2.25 -10.05
C SER A 147 13.41 -2.96 -9.16
N GLU A 148 12.13 -2.78 -9.42
CA GLU A 148 11.08 -3.42 -8.63
C GLU A 148 10.77 -4.81 -9.21
N ASP A 149 11.53 -5.84 -8.77
CA ASP A 149 11.44 -7.21 -9.30
C ASP A 149 10.08 -7.85 -9.08
N ILE A 150 9.51 -7.63 -7.86
CA ILE A 150 8.14 -8.04 -7.50
C ILE A 150 7.39 -6.78 -7.12
N PHE A 151 6.51 -6.35 -8.04
CA PHE A 151 5.73 -5.12 -7.88
C PHE A 151 4.24 -5.38 -7.95
N GLY A 152 3.52 -4.88 -6.96
CA GLY A 152 2.07 -4.87 -6.92
C GLY A 152 1.47 -3.49 -7.02
N VAL A 153 0.21 -3.43 -7.44
CA VAL A 153 -0.61 -2.22 -7.32
C VAL A 153 -1.74 -2.45 -6.33
N GLN A 154 -1.96 -1.49 -5.44
CA GLN A 154 -3.06 -1.58 -4.49
C GLN A 154 -4.24 -0.76 -4.95
N ILE A 155 -5.42 -1.41 -5.05
CA ILE A 155 -6.67 -0.75 -5.40
C ILE A 155 -7.66 -0.78 -4.24
N CYS A 156 -8.51 0.23 -4.15
CA CYS A 156 -9.59 0.30 -3.17
C CYS A 156 -10.94 0.40 -3.86
N GLY A 157 -11.83 -0.51 -3.54
CA GLY A 157 -13.19 -0.59 -4.04
C GLY A 157 -13.99 -1.58 -3.18
N GLY A 158 -15.31 -1.55 -3.29
CA GLY A 158 -16.15 -2.43 -2.49
C GLY A 158 -17.29 -3.07 -3.31
N TYR A 159 -17.37 -2.84 -4.60
CA TYR A 159 -18.40 -3.43 -5.46
C TYR A 159 -17.75 -4.38 -6.48
N PRO A 160 -18.29 -5.60 -6.64
CA PRO A 160 -17.72 -6.61 -7.54
C PRO A 160 -17.53 -6.10 -8.96
N ASP A 161 -18.48 -5.37 -9.53
CA ASP A 161 -18.42 -4.86 -10.90
C ASP A 161 -17.28 -3.86 -11.11
N SER A 162 -17.14 -2.86 -10.24
CA SER A 162 -16.11 -1.84 -10.37
C SER A 162 -14.71 -2.39 -10.09
N VAL A 163 -14.56 -3.27 -9.09
CA VAL A 163 -13.26 -3.89 -8.78
C VAL A 163 -12.84 -4.85 -9.89
N THR A 164 -13.76 -5.68 -10.41
CA THR A 164 -13.46 -6.63 -11.48
C THR A 164 -13.08 -5.93 -12.78
N ARG A 165 -13.82 -4.88 -13.18
CA ARG A 165 -13.44 -4.04 -14.33
C ARG A 165 -12.09 -3.38 -14.14
N CYS A 166 -11.79 -2.90 -12.92
CA CYS A 166 -10.51 -2.30 -12.62
C CYS A 166 -9.38 -3.34 -12.74
N CYS A 167 -9.55 -4.55 -12.21
CA CYS A 167 -8.59 -5.64 -12.34
C CYS A 167 -8.33 -6.00 -13.82
N GLN A 168 -9.38 -6.13 -14.64
CA GLN A 168 -9.24 -6.34 -16.08
C GLN A 168 -8.43 -5.22 -16.73
N LEU A 169 -8.79 -3.97 -16.46
CA LEU A 169 -8.12 -2.79 -17.01
C LEU A 169 -6.63 -2.75 -16.67
N LEU A 170 -6.29 -3.04 -15.42
CA LEU A 170 -4.90 -3.04 -14.96
C LEU A 170 -4.08 -4.16 -15.63
N GLU A 171 -4.58 -5.40 -15.62
CA GLU A 171 -3.88 -6.53 -16.23
C GLU A 171 -3.63 -6.34 -17.74
N GLU A 172 -4.52 -5.65 -18.44
CA GLU A 172 -4.42 -5.41 -19.88
C GLU A 172 -3.48 -4.26 -20.24
N ASN A 173 -3.23 -3.30 -19.33
CA ASN A 173 -2.57 -2.04 -19.69
C ASN A 173 -1.32 -1.70 -18.89
N ILE A 174 -0.99 -2.43 -17.82
CA ILE A 174 0.21 -2.18 -17.02
C ILE A 174 0.98 -3.47 -16.74
N ASP A 175 2.27 -3.31 -16.51
CA ASP A 175 3.15 -4.38 -16.06
C ASP A 175 3.14 -4.46 -14.54
N VAL A 176 2.54 -5.55 -14.02
CA VAL A 176 2.33 -5.77 -12.59
C VAL A 176 2.40 -7.27 -12.27
N ASP A 177 2.97 -7.62 -11.13
CA ASP A 177 3.11 -9.00 -10.70
C ASP A 177 1.89 -9.48 -9.91
N PHE A 178 1.25 -8.57 -9.16
CA PHE A 178 0.00 -8.84 -8.42
C PHE A 178 -0.83 -7.59 -8.25
N ILE A 179 -2.13 -7.79 -8.07
CA ILE A 179 -3.07 -6.73 -7.68
C ILE A 179 -3.51 -6.99 -6.24
N ASP A 180 -3.34 -6.01 -5.37
CA ASP A 180 -3.76 -6.08 -3.97
C ASP A 180 -5.03 -5.26 -3.75
N ILE A 181 -6.04 -5.84 -3.09
CA ILE A 181 -7.27 -5.11 -2.74
C ILE A 181 -7.15 -4.58 -1.31
N ASN A 182 -7.28 -3.28 -1.14
CA ASN A 182 -7.32 -2.66 0.18
C ASN A 182 -8.69 -2.90 0.85
N MET A 183 -8.70 -3.75 1.86
CA MET A 183 -9.84 -4.05 2.74
C MET A 183 -9.53 -3.69 4.20
N GLY A 184 -8.57 -2.79 4.42
CA GLY A 184 -8.12 -2.41 5.75
C GLY A 184 -8.04 -0.90 6.01
N CYS A 185 -8.27 -0.03 5.01
CA CYS A 185 -8.21 1.42 5.18
C CYS A 185 -9.25 1.88 6.22
N PRO A 186 -8.84 2.63 7.28
CA PRO A 186 -9.74 3.04 8.36
C PRO A 186 -10.42 4.40 8.12
N ILE A 187 -10.07 5.11 7.03
CA ILE A 187 -10.53 6.48 6.75
C ILE A 187 -12.04 6.50 6.56
N ASP A 188 -12.72 7.43 7.26
CA ASP A 188 -14.18 7.51 7.28
C ASP A 188 -14.79 7.66 5.89
N MET A 189 -14.24 8.52 5.04
CA MET A 189 -14.70 8.72 3.67
C MET A 189 -14.65 7.44 2.82
N ILE A 190 -13.68 6.56 3.07
CA ILE A 190 -13.54 5.26 2.40
C ILE A 190 -14.58 4.27 2.97
N CYS A 191 -14.69 4.22 4.29
CA CYS A 191 -15.63 3.33 4.98
C CYS A 191 -17.10 3.68 4.67
N GLN A 192 -17.46 4.96 4.59
CA GLN A 192 -18.80 5.42 4.22
C GLN A 192 -19.23 4.98 2.81
N LYS A 193 -18.27 4.83 1.90
CA LYS A 193 -18.50 4.24 0.56
C LYS A 193 -18.65 2.71 0.58
N GLY A 194 -18.53 2.08 1.75
CA GLY A 194 -18.56 0.62 1.89
C GLY A 194 -17.29 -0.07 1.40
N TYR A 195 -16.13 0.64 1.43
CA TYR A 195 -14.81 0.19 1.01
C TYR A 195 -13.87 0.01 2.21
N GLY A 196 -12.65 -0.42 1.95
CA GLY A 196 -11.62 -0.56 2.98
C GLY A 196 -12.06 -1.48 4.12
N SER A 197 -11.83 -1.07 5.37
CA SER A 197 -12.14 -1.89 6.55
C SER A 197 -13.64 -2.18 6.75
N MET A 198 -14.56 -1.40 6.12
CA MET A 198 -15.99 -1.68 6.16
C MET A 198 -16.35 -3.03 5.50
N MET A 199 -15.49 -3.57 4.65
CA MET A 199 -15.69 -4.88 4.04
C MET A 199 -15.71 -6.02 5.07
N LEU A 200 -15.07 -5.83 6.24
CA LEU A 200 -15.09 -6.80 7.34
C LEU A 200 -16.47 -7.01 7.96
N GLU A 201 -17.35 -6.00 7.90
CA GLU A 201 -18.74 -6.10 8.33
C GLU A 201 -19.65 -6.81 7.29
N LYS A 202 -19.11 -7.09 6.10
CA LYS A 202 -19.86 -7.66 4.97
C LYS A 202 -19.09 -8.82 4.31
N PRO A 203 -18.85 -9.95 5.03
CA PRO A 203 -18.02 -11.05 4.51
C PRO A 203 -18.53 -11.65 3.20
N LYS A 204 -19.83 -11.75 2.99
CA LYS A 204 -20.42 -12.22 1.72
C LYS A 204 -20.05 -11.30 0.56
N LYS A 205 -20.14 -9.98 0.74
CA LYS A 205 -19.74 -9.00 -0.27
C LYS A 205 -18.24 -9.06 -0.53
N MET A 206 -17.43 -9.22 0.52
CA MET A 206 -15.98 -9.41 0.43
C MET A 206 -15.63 -10.63 -0.44
N ALA A 207 -16.29 -11.76 -0.20
CA ALA A 207 -16.13 -12.98 -1.01
C ALA A 207 -16.47 -12.74 -2.49
N HIS A 208 -17.59 -12.08 -2.79
CA HIS A 208 -17.98 -11.76 -4.17
C HIS A 208 -16.94 -10.86 -4.87
N VAL A 209 -16.42 -9.84 -4.17
CA VAL A 209 -15.38 -8.97 -4.72
C VAL A 209 -14.11 -9.75 -5.05
N ILE A 210 -13.64 -10.60 -4.12
CA ILE A 210 -12.40 -11.37 -4.31
C ILE A 210 -12.59 -12.42 -5.41
N ARG A 211 -13.69 -13.18 -5.40
CA ARG A 211 -13.99 -14.21 -6.42
C ARG A 211 -14.06 -13.61 -7.83
N ALA A 212 -14.79 -12.51 -8.00
CA ALA A 212 -14.92 -11.87 -9.31
C ALA A 212 -13.60 -11.24 -9.78
N ALA A 213 -12.88 -10.56 -8.88
CA ALA A 213 -11.58 -9.99 -9.19
C ALA A 213 -10.54 -11.07 -9.54
N SER A 214 -10.50 -12.18 -8.79
CA SER A 214 -9.59 -13.28 -9.10
C SER A 214 -9.95 -13.97 -10.42
N ALA A 215 -11.24 -14.15 -10.70
CA ALA A 215 -11.70 -14.84 -11.91
C ALA A 215 -11.40 -14.06 -13.21
N VAL A 216 -11.32 -12.71 -13.15
CA VAL A 216 -11.02 -11.89 -14.33
C VAL A 216 -9.52 -11.84 -14.66
N LEU A 217 -8.65 -12.10 -13.69
CA LEU A 217 -7.20 -12.10 -13.87
C LEU A 217 -6.72 -13.41 -14.48
N ASN A 218 -5.91 -13.32 -15.53
CA ASN A 218 -5.33 -14.46 -16.23
C ASN A 218 -3.82 -14.61 -16.01
N LYS A 219 -3.12 -13.50 -15.77
CA LYS A 219 -1.65 -13.44 -15.70
C LYS A 219 -1.15 -13.20 -14.28
N CYS A 220 -1.68 -12.19 -13.60
CA CYS A 220 -1.21 -11.78 -12.29
C CYS A 220 -2.04 -12.38 -11.15
N SER A 221 -1.44 -12.48 -9.98
CA SER A 221 -2.10 -12.95 -8.76
C SER A 221 -2.95 -11.85 -8.12
N LEU A 222 -4.00 -12.26 -7.41
CA LEU A 222 -4.79 -11.37 -6.56
C LEU A 222 -4.39 -11.59 -5.09
N THR A 223 -4.11 -10.49 -4.38
CA THR A 223 -3.96 -10.46 -2.93
C THR A 223 -4.91 -9.45 -2.31
N PHE A 224 -5.05 -9.46 -1.01
CA PHE A 224 -5.77 -8.40 -0.31
C PHE A 224 -5.18 -8.12 1.06
N LYS A 225 -5.32 -6.87 1.51
CA LYS A 225 -4.86 -6.43 2.81
C LYS A 225 -6.03 -6.02 3.68
N THR A 226 -6.11 -6.57 4.90
CA THR A 226 -7.20 -6.32 5.83
C THR A 226 -6.71 -6.09 7.26
N ARG A 227 -7.67 -5.91 8.19
CA ARG A 227 -7.47 -5.79 9.63
C ARG A 227 -8.15 -6.94 10.37
N ILE A 228 -7.88 -7.07 11.68
CA ILE A 228 -8.47 -8.14 12.51
C ILE A 228 -9.97 -7.98 12.66
N ALA A 229 -10.48 -6.73 12.67
CA ALA A 229 -11.90 -6.40 12.73
C ALA A 229 -12.16 -4.94 12.33
N TYR A 230 -13.42 -4.60 12.10
CA TYR A 230 -13.88 -3.23 11.95
C TYR A 230 -14.02 -2.51 13.31
N ASN A 231 -14.63 -3.17 14.29
CA ASN A 231 -14.81 -2.67 15.65
C ASN A 231 -14.12 -3.60 16.65
N GLU A 232 -14.10 -3.22 17.93
CA GLU A 232 -13.44 -4.02 18.98
C GLU A 232 -14.29 -5.20 19.49
N LYS A 233 -15.58 -5.24 19.16
CA LYS A 233 -16.53 -6.23 19.71
C LYS A 233 -16.40 -7.61 19.06
N ALA A 234 -16.04 -7.67 17.78
CA ALA A 234 -16.01 -8.92 17.04
C ALA A 234 -14.78 -8.98 16.11
N ARG A 235 -13.84 -9.85 16.43
CA ARG A 235 -12.70 -10.17 15.58
C ARG A 235 -13.14 -11.21 14.54
N VAL A 236 -12.96 -10.92 13.26
CA VAL A 236 -13.53 -11.72 12.17
C VAL A 236 -12.49 -12.32 11.20
N ALA A 237 -11.23 -11.89 11.23
CA ALA A 237 -10.26 -12.31 10.25
C ALA A 237 -10.03 -13.84 10.27
N HIS A 238 -10.00 -14.49 11.44
CA HIS A 238 -9.84 -15.94 11.56
C HIS A 238 -11.02 -16.75 10.98
N THR A 239 -12.22 -16.15 10.87
CA THR A 239 -13.38 -16.82 10.24
C THR A 239 -13.39 -16.68 8.72
N ILE A 240 -12.68 -15.68 8.21
CA ILE A 240 -12.53 -15.40 6.77
C ILE A 240 -11.36 -16.20 6.19
N SER A 241 -10.25 -16.27 6.91
CA SER A 241 -8.98 -16.82 6.45
C SER A 241 -9.06 -18.27 5.90
N PRO A 242 -9.85 -19.21 6.45
CA PRO A 242 -10.00 -20.55 5.89
C PRO A 242 -10.60 -20.60 4.49
N LYS A 243 -11.37 -19.58 4.10
CA LYS A 243 -12.14 -19.54 2.84
C LYS A 243 -11.40 -18.82 1.72
N VAL A 244 -10.26 -18.19 2.02
CA VAL A 244 -9.58 -17.25 1.10
C VAL A 244 -9.06 -17.93 -0.17
N ALA A 245 -8.52 -19.14 -0.05
CA ALA A 245 -8.07 -19.92 -1.22
C ALA A 245 -9.23 -20.23 -2.18
N GLU A 246 -10.37 -20.61 -1.63
CA GLU A 246 -11.60 -20.88 -2.40
C GLU A 246 -12.11 -19.61 -3.13
N TRP A 247 -11.88 -18.44 -2.56
CA TRP A 247 -12.21 -17.18 -3.22
C TRP A 247 -11.20 -16.80 -4.31
N GLY A 248 -10.06 -17.49 -4.36
CA GLY A 248 -9.05 -17.34 -5.42
C GLY A 248 -7.99 -16.27 -5.13
N ALA A 249 -7.86 -15.78 -3.90
CA ALA A 249 -6.74 -14.94 -3.53
C ALA A 249 -5.48 -15.79 -3.27
N ALA A 250 -4.31 -15.28 -3.69
CA ALA A 250 -3.03 -15.97 -3.57
C ALA A 250 -2.34 -15.76 -2.22
N ALA A 251 -2.64 -14.66 -1.53
CA ALA A 251 -2.13 -14.34 -0.20
C ALA A 251 -3.05 -13.34 0.51
N MET A 252 -2.94 -13.27 1.83
CA MET A 252 -3.65 -12.33 2.68
C MET A 252 -2.65 -11.57 3.57
N THR A 253 -2.75 -10.24 3.60
CA THR A 253 -2.03 -9.44 4.58
C THR A 253 -2.95 -9.03 5.72
N LEU A 254 -2.55 -9.31 6.96
CA LEU A 254 -3.33 -9.04 8.15
C LEU A 254 -2.65 -8.02 9.06
N HIS A 255 -3.27 -6.85 9.24
CA HIS A 255 -2.83 -5.88 10.24
C HIS A 255 -3.45 -6.21 11.59
N GLY A 256 -2.61 -6.43 12.60
CA GLY A 256 -2.98 -6.83 13.97
C GLY A 256 -3.76 -5.78 14.78
N ARG A 257 -4.49 -4.89 14.13
CA ARG A 257 -5.36 -3.87 14.79
C ARG A 257 -6.74 -3.84 14.16
N THR A 258 -7.75 -3.48 14.96
CA THR A 258 -9.07 -3.12 14.43
C THR A 258 -9.01 -1.76 13.73
N ARG A 259 -10.06 -1.42 12.98
CA ARG A 259 -10.22 -0.05 12.47
C ARG A 259 -10.27 0.98 13.58
N ALA A 260 -11.01 0.69 14.67
CA ALA A 260 -11.24 1.61 15.79
C ALA A 260 -9.97 1.90 16.59
N GLN A 261 -9.09 0.91 16.78
CA GLN A 261 -7.85 1.05 17.55
C GLN A 261 -6.87 2.03 16.90
N ARG A 262 -6.88 2.16 15.57
CA ARG A 262 -5.88 2.94 14.85
C ARG A 262 -4.46 2.55 15.29
N TYR A 263 -3.71 3.47 15.93
CA TYR A 263 -2.33 3.24 16.40
C TYR A 263 -2.17 3.42 17.92
N ARG A 264 -3.28 3.50 18.68
CA ARG A 264 -3.26 3.71 20.15
C ARG A 264 -2.80 2.48 20.91
N SER A 265 -3.07 1.29 20.36
CA SER A 265 -2.68 0.01 20.95
C SER A 265 -1.58 -0.66 20.13
N LEU A 266 -0.86 -1.59 20.70
CA LEU A 266 0.04 -2.48 19.97
C LEU A 266 -0.75 -3.38 19.02
N ALA A 267 -0.09 -3.85 17.97
CA ALA A 267 -0.65 -4.86 17.08
C ALA A 267 -0.80 -6.19 17.84
N ASP A 268 -1.93 -6.85 17.64
CA ASP A 268 -2.23 -8.13 18.28
C ASP A 268 -1.65 -9.29 17.43
N TRP A 269 -0.42 -9.65 17.74
CA TRP A 269 0.28 -10.70 17.03
C TRP A 269 -0.19 -12.11 17.41
N GLU A 270 -0.70 -12.31 18.63
CA GLU A 270 -1.33 -13.57 19.02
C GLU A 270 -2.57 -13.87 18.16
N TYR A 271 -3.34 -12.83 17.87
CA TYR A 271 -4.47 -12.98 16.96
C TYR A 271 -4.05 -13.21 15.49
N ILE A 272 -2.92 -12.63 15.06
CA ILE A 272 -2.34 -12.93 13.74
C ILE A 272 -1.95 -14.42 13.69
N LYS A 273 -1.31 -14.95 14.74
CA LYS A 273 -0.96 -16.37 14.87
C LYS A 273 -2.20 -17.26 14.77
N LEU A 274 -3.23 -16.98 15.57
CA LEU A 274 -4.49 -17.71 15.51
C LEU A 274 -5.08 -17.72 14.08
N THR A 275 -4.99 -16.59 13.38
CA THR A 275 -5.49 -16.50 12.01
C THR A 275 -4.60 -17.30 11.04
N LYS A 276 -3.29 -17.33 11.27
CA LYS A 276 -2.33 -18.11 10.46
C LYS A 276 -2.60 -19.61 10.57
N GLU A 277 -2.89 -20.12 11.77
CA GLU A 277 -3.17 -21.54 12.02
C GLU A 277 -4.35 -22.08 11.19
N VAL A 278 -5.31 -21.20 10.87
CA VAL A 278 -6.48 -21.58 10.07
C VAL A 278 -6.44 -21.05 8.63
N SER A 279 -5.34 -20.40 8.23
CA SER A 279 -5.26 -19.77 6.91
C SER A 279 -5.08 -20.80 5.80
N SER A 280 -5.89 -20.65 4.76
CA SER A 280 -5.82 -21.48 3.55
C SER A 280 -4.79 -20.96 2.52
N VAL A 281 -4.19 -19.79 2.78
CA VAL A 281 -3.20 -19.12 1.90
C VAL A 281 -2.04 -18.58 2.73
N PRO A 282 -0.91 -18.22 2.11
CA PRO A 282 0.14 -17.47 2.80
C PRO A 282 -0.39 -16.26 3.54
N LEU A 283 -0.04 -16.11 4.82
CA LEU A 283 -0.43 -14.98 5.67
C LEU A 283 0.77 -14.07 5.93
N ILE A 284 0.65 -12.82 5.48
CA ILE A 284 1.64 -11.77 5.67
C ILE A 284 1.24 -10.96 6.90
N GLY A 285 2.03 -11.03 7.99
CA GLY A 285 1.78 -10.29 9.21
C GLY A 285 2.11 -8.81 9.04
N ASN A 286 1.33 -7.91 9.68
CA ASN A 286 1.60 -6.48 9.64
C ASN A 286 1.28 -5.80 10.97
N GLY A 287 2.20 -4.96 11.42
CA GLY A 287 2.07 -4.12 12.61
C GLY A 287 3.32 -4.13 13.48
N ASP A 288 3.80 -2.96 13.84
CA ASP A 288 4.85 -2.71 14.85
C ASP A 288 6.15 -3.51 14.67
N VAL A 289 6.62 -3.64 13.44
CA VAL A 289 7.94 -4.17 13.13
C VAL A 289 8.90 -2.99 12.94
N TYR A 290 9.79 -2.76 13.91
CA TYR A 290 10.69 -1.60 13.92
C TYR A 290 12.17 -1.98 13.91
N ASN A 291 12.50 -3.22 14.23
CA ASN A 291 13.86 -3.74 14.24
C ASN A 291 13.91 -5.18 13.70
N GLN A 292 15.10 -5.70 13.50
CA GLN A 292 15.30 -7.04 12.97
C GLN A 292 14.81 -8.14 13.96
N LYS A 293 14.86 -7.87 15.27
CA LYS A 293 14.39 -8.81 16.30
C LYS A 293 12.87 -8.98 16.20
N ASP A 294 12.11 -7.88 16.09
CA ASP A 294 10.65 -7.93 15.90
C ASP A 294 10.30 -8.83 14.70
N TYR A 295 11.02 -8.64 13.57
CA TYR A 295 10.77 -9.41 12.36
C TYR A 295 10.94 -10.91 12.60
N TYR A 296 12.08 -11.34 13.16
CA TYR A 296 12.35 -12.77 13.38
C TYR A 296 11.48 -13.37 14.49
N THR A 297 11.20 -12.64 15.56
CA THR A 297 10.24 -13.05 16.59
C THR A 297 8.88 -13.38 15.95
N HIS A 298 8.41 -12.53 15.03
CA HIS A 298 7.12 -12.79 14.38
C HIS A 298 7.14 -13.97 13.41
N LEU A 299 8.25 -14.25 12.76
CA LEU A 299 8.38 -15.48 11.96
C LEU A 299 8.43 -16.74 12.84
N GLU A 300 9.20 -16.70 13.92
CA GLU A 300 9.47 -17.87 14.77
C GLU A 300 8.30 -18.16 15.72
N GLU A 301 7.74 -17.15 16.39
CA GLU A 301 6.70 -17.35 17.41
C GLU A 301 5.26 -17.31 16.85
N HIS A 302 5.04 -16.54 15.76
CA HIS A 302 3.71 -16.38 15.18
C HIS A 302 3.54 -17.11 13.84
N ALA A 303 4.60 -17.75 13.35
CA ALA A 303 4.62 -18.62 12.16
C ALA A 303 4.05 -17.98 10.88
N VAL A 304 4.09 -16.65 10.76
CA VAL A 304 3.69 -15.96 9.51
C VAL A 304 4.68 -16.23 8.39
N ASP A 305 4.24 -16.19 7.15
CA ASP A 305 5.12 -16.45 6.00
C ASP A 305 6.12 -15.33 5.78
N THR A 306 5.76 -14.10 6.12
CA THR A 306 6.63 -12.93 6.21
C THR A 306 5.90 -11.78 6.92
N CYS A 307 6.64 -10.68 7.16
CA CYS A 307 6.09 -9.43 7.67
C CYS A 307 6.09 -8.34 6.62
N MET A 308 4.99 -7.59 6.55
CA MET A 308 4.90 -6.36 5.79
C MET A 308 5.41 -5.18 6.63
N LEU A 309 6.48 -4.52 6.17
CA LEU A 309 7.14 -3.40 6.84
C LEU A 309 6.48 -2.08 6.43
N ALA A 310 6.02 -1.30 7.39
CA ALA A 310 5.33 -0.03 7.16
C ALA A 310 6.09 1.14 7.82
N ARG A 311 5.65 1.59 8.99
CA ARG A 311 6.23 2.73 9.69
C ARG A 311 7.70 2.52 10.07
N GLY A 312 8.11 1.28 10.36
CA GLY A 312 9.53 0.96 10.58
C GLY A 312 10.40 1.36 9.39
N ALA A 313 9.96 1.05 8.17
CA ALA A 313 10.66 1.44 6.94
C ALA A 313 10.61 2.97 6.69
N LEU A 314 9.55 3.68 7.12
CA LEU A 314 9.50 5.14 7.02
C LEU A 314 10.51 5.82 7.95
N ILE A 315 10.73 5.26 9.13
CA ILE A 315 11.68 5.82 10.11
C ILE A 315 13.11 5.46 9.73
N LYS A 316 13.36 4.20 9.37
CA LYS A 316 14.67 3.70 8.94
C LYS A 316 14.54 2.76 7.73
N PRO A 317 14.67 3.28 6.51
CA PRO A 317 14.54 2.44 5.31
C PRO A 317 15.63 1.36 5.22
N TRP A 318 16.77 1.52 5.90
CA TRP A 318 17.80 0.49 6.05
C TRP A 318 17.38 -0.70 6.93
N LEU A 319 16.19 -0.68 7.51
CA LEU A 319 15.60 -1.82 8.24
C LEU A 319 15.59 -3.11 7.37
N PHE A 320 15.42 -3.00 6.07
CA PHE A 320 15.53 -4.14 5.15
C PHE A 320 16.94 -4.75 5.16
N THR A 321 17.99 -3.91 5.19
CA THR A 321 19.38 -4.36 5.29
C THR A 321 19.63 -5.01 6.65
N GLU A 322 19.17 -4.39 7.75
CA GLU A 322 19.33 -4.93 9.10
C GLU A 322 18.71 -6.32 9.24
N ILE A 323 17.52 -6.52 8.68
CA ILE A 323 16.84 -7.83 8.70
C ILE A 323 17.64 -8.85 7.90
N LYS A 324 18.08 -8.53 6.68
CA LYS A 324 18.86 -9.46 5.84
C LYS A 324 20.19 -9.85 6.46
N GLU A 325 20.85 -8.92 7.13
CA GLU A 325 22.14 -9.12 7.76
C GLU A 325 22.02 -9.60 9.22
N ARG A 326 20.84 -9.66 9.78
CA ARG A 326 20.55 -10.04 11.19
C ARG A 326 21.35 -9.23 12.19
N ARG A 327 21.52 -7.94 11.94
CA ARG A 327 22.25 -7.01 12.81
C ARG A 327 21.57 -5.66 12.87
N ASP A 328 21.77 -4.97 13.96
CA ASP A 328 21.43 -3.56 14.05
C ASP A 328 22.56 -2.73 13.39
N TRP A 329 22.19 -1.76 12.57
CA TRP A 329 23.14 -0.88 11.90
C TRP A 329 23.24 0.45 12.66
N ASP A 330 24.39 0.67 13.33
CA ASP A 330 24.69 1.99 13.91
C ASP A 330 25.09 2.95 12.79
N ILE A 331 24.11 3.36 12.03
CA ILE A 331 24.28 4.25 10.89
C ILE A 331 24.71 5.65 11.33
N SER A 332 25.72 6.21 10.68
CA SER A 332 26.17 7.58 10.92
C SER A 332 25.23 8.63 10.31
N SER A 333 25.36 9.87 10.75
CA SER A 333 24.64 11.02 10.20
C SER A 333 24.94 11.22 8.71
N SER A 334 26.20 11.03 8.29
CA SER A 334 26.62 11.13 6.88
C SER A 334 26.00 10.05 6.01
N GLU A 335 25.96 8.79 6.46
CA GLU A 335 25.31 7.69 5.75
C GLU A 335 23.79 7.94 5.63
N ARG A 336 23.15 8.44 6.70
CA ARG A 336 21.73 8.84 6.65
C ARG A 336 21.50 9.98 5.67
N PHE A 337 22.42 10.93 5.59
CA PHE A 337 22.33 12.03 4.64
C PHE A 337 22.48 11.54 3.19
N ASP A 338 23.34 10.54 2.94
CA ASP A 338 23.47 9.92 1.62
C ASP A 338 22.19 9.15 1.21
N ILE A 339 21.46 8.60 2.16
CA ILE A 339 20.12 8.05 1.92
C ILE A 339 19.13 9.14 1.48
N PHE A 340 19.15 10.33 2.13
CA PHE A 340 18.33 11.47 1.70
C PHE A 340 18.73 11.99 0.32
N LYS A 341 20.04 12.03 0.03
CA LYS A 341 20.58 12.36 -1.29
C LYS A 341 20.06 11.41 -2.38
N SER A 342 20.08 10.12 -2.10
CA SER A 342 19.56 9.10 -3.00
C SER A 342 18.08 9.29 -3.28
N PHE A 343 17.27 9.56 -2.26
CA PHE A 343 15.86 9.89 -2.44
C PHE A 343 15.66 11.15 -3.28
N ALA A 344 16.43 12.22 -3.01
CA ALA A 344 16.35 13.47 -3.77
C ALA A 344 16.70 13.25 -5.25
N SER A 345 17.75 12.48 -5.53
CA SER A 345 18.13 12.11 -6.90
C SER A 345 17.00 11.34 -7.60
N TYR A 346 16.45 10.33 -6.97
CA TYR A 346 15.32 9.56 -7.51
C TYR A 346 14.07 10.42 -7.70
N GLY A 347 13.85 11.39 -6.82
CA GLY A 347 12.76 12.35 -6.96
C GLY A 347 12.92 13.25 -8.18
N LEU A 348 14.13 13.79 -8.39
CA LEU A 348 14.44 14.61 -9.56
C LEU A 348 14.34 13.82 -10.87
N GLU A 349 14.74 12.55 -10.87
CA GLU A 349 14.54 11.67 -12.03
C GLU A 349 13.04 11.43 -12.32
N HIS A 350 12.22 11.30 -11.28
CA HIS A 350 10.79 10.96 -11.38
C HIS A 350 9.90 12.16 -11.69
N TRP A 351 10.08 13.27 -10.97
CA TRP A 351 9.24 14.48 -11.10
C TRP A 351 9.85 15.56 -11.99
N GLY A 352 11.12 15.43 -12.37
CA GLY A 352 11.86 16.40 -13.14
C GLY A 352 12.82 17.24 -12.32
N SER A 353 13.79 17.86 -13.01
CA SER A 353 14.81 18.76 -12.44
C SER A 353 14.48 20.23 -12.66
N ASP A 354 13.32 20.54 -13.23
CA ASP A 354 12.81 21.90 -13.32
C ASP A 354 12.27 22.39 -11.97
N THR A 355 11.87 23.64 -11.86
CA THR A 355 11.37 24.22 -10.61
C THR A 355 10.23 23.41 -10.00
N LEU A 356 9.29 22.92 -10.84
CA LEU A 356 8.14 22.15 -10.36
C LEU A 356 8.59 20.78 -9.81
N GLY A 357 9.48 20.08 -10.52
CA GLY A 357 10.01 18.79 -10.10
C GLY A 357 10.85 18.88 -8.83
N VAL A 358 11.69 19.93 -8.72
CA VAL A 358 12.48 20.20 -7.50
C VAL A 358 11.57 20.41 -6.29
N GLU A 359 10.53 21.26 -6.42
CA GLU A 359 9.61 21.51 -5.31
C GLU A 359 8.71 20.32 -4.98
N GLN A 360 8.36 19.50 -5.96
CA GLN A 360 7.66 18.25 -5.71
C GLN A 360 8.55 17.25 -4.96
N THR A 361 9.83 17.16 -5.35
CA THR A 361 10.83 16.33 -4.65
C THR A 361 11.00 16.83 -3.21
N ARG A 362 11.17 18.14 -3.00
CA ARG A 362 11.26 18.77 -1.67
C ARG A 362 10.06 18.42 -0.81
N LYS A 363 8.87 18.60 -1.32
CA LYS A 363 7.62 18.30 -0.60
C LYS A 363 7.59 16.87 -0.08
N TYR A 364 7.89 15.89 -0.93
CA TYR A 364 7.85 14.49 -0.51
C TYR A 364 9.03 14.10 0.39
N LEU A 365 10.19 14.72 0.22
CA LEU A 365 11.31 14.58 1.14
C LEU A 365 10.93 15.07 2.55
N LEU A 366 10.31 16.23 2.65
CA LEU A 366 9.84 16.81 3.92
C LEU A 366 8.71 15.96 4.57
N GLU A 367 7.77 15.45 3.77
CA GLU A 367 6.77 14.49 4.28
C GLU A 367 7.43 13.24 4.87
N TRP A 368 8.47 12.71 4.22
CA TRP A 368 9.20 11.57 4.73
C TRP A 368 10.01 11.93 6.00
N MET A 369 10.65 13.10 6.06
CA MET A 369 11.37 13.56 7.24
C MET A 369 10.49 13.66 8.49
N SER A 370 9.17 13.87 8.32
CA SER A 370 8.21 13.82 9.42
C SER A 370 8.13 12.46 10.14
N PHE A 371 8.76 11.43 9.59
CA PHE A 371 8.93 10.11 10.19
C PHE A 371 10.38 9.85 10.62
N THR A 372 11.38 10.21 9.79
CA THR A 372 12.78 9.84 10.02
C THR A 372 13.40 10.51 11.24
N TYR A 373 12.90 11.68 11.67
CA TYR A 373 13.36 12.36 12.90
C TYR A 373 13.15 11.49 14.15
N ARG A 374 12.31 10.47 14.09
CA ARG A 374 12.00 9.56 15.20
C ARG A 374 13.09 8.51 15.41
N TYR A 375 14.03 8.38 14.49
CA TYR A 375 15.15 7.46 14.66
C TYR A 375 16.05 7.91 15.81
N THR A 376 16.34 6.99 16.71
CA THR A 376 17.26 7.17 17.82
C THR A 376 18.49 6.32 17.57
N PRO A 377 19.70 6.91 17.48
CA PRO A 377 20.95 6.17 17.29
C PRO A 377 21.24 5.21 18.44
N ILE A 378 21.92 4.12 18.13
CA ILE A 378 22.29 3.10 19.11
C ILE A 378 23.29 3.70 20.11
N GLY A 379 23.02 3.48 21.41
CA GLY A 379 23.94 3.88 22.49
C GLY A 379 23.89 5.36 22.89
N LEU A 380 23.10 6.22 22.23
CA LEU A 380 22.96 7.62 22.64
C LEU A 380 21.93 7.84 23.75
N VAL A 381 20.95 6.95 23.87
CA VAL A 381 19.92 6.99 24.90
C VAL A 381 19.73 5.58 25.47
N ASP A 382 19.17 5.50 26.69
CA ASP A 382 18.95 4.22 27.39
C ASP A 382 17.96 3.29 26.65
N ARG A 383 17.16 3.85 25.72
CA ARG A 383 16.19 3.10 24.92
C ARG A 383 16.54 3.19 23.45
N ALA A 384 16.89 2.06 22.87
CA ALA A 384 17.09 1.95 21.43
C ALA A 384 15.77 2.19 20.66
N PHE A 385 15.89 2.59 19.39
CA PHE A 385 14.75 2.65 18.49
C PHE A 385 14.10 1.25 18.36
N GLY A 386 12.78 1.19 18.51
CA GLY A 386 12.02 -0.05 18.53
C GLY A 386 11.43 -0.38 19.90
N ASP A 387 12.11 0.00 20.98
CA ASP A 387 11.59 -0.16 22.34
C ASP A 387 10.59 0.94 22.72
N VAL A 388 10.50 2.00 21.90
CA VAL A 388 9.56 3.10 22.08
C VAL A 388 8.42 2.95 21.10
N SER A 389 7.21 2.76 21.61
CA SER A 389 5.99 2.72 20.78
C SER A 389 5.86 3.99 19.94
N MET A 390 5.36 3.85 18.71
CA MET A 390 5.03 4.99 17.85
C MET A 390 3.99 5.95 18.44
N THR A 391 3.28 5.54 19.48
CA THR A 391 2.37 6.39 20.23
C THR A 391 3.08 7.31 21.23
N GLN A 392 4.37 7.03 21.50
CA GLN A 392 5.19 7.86 22.40
C GLN A 392 6.05 8.81 21.56
N ARG A 393 6.41 9.97 22.15
CA ARG A 393 7.39 10.87 21.54
C ARG A 393 8.77 10.22 21.64
N PRO A 394 9.63 10.33 20.58
CA PRO A 394 11.00 9.91 20.71
C PRO A 394 11.69 10.73 21.80
N PRO A 395 12.65 10.16 22.54
CA PRO A 395 13.44 10.92 23.51
C PRO A 395 14.22 12.02 22.77
N ALA A 396 14.32 13.20 23.38
CA ALA A 396 15.20 14.24 22.87
C ALA A 396 16.65 13.85 23.19
N PHE A 397 17.55 14.01 22.22
CA PHE A 397 18.98 13.76 22.40
C PHE A 397 19.80 14.77 21.58
N VAL A 398 21.04 14.98 21.99
CA VAL A 398 22.06 15.65 21.21
C VAL A 398 22.82 14.57 20.44
N GLY A 399 22.90 14.71 19.13
CA GLY A 399 23.60 13.75 18.28
C GLY A 399 25.11 13.78 18.47
N ARG A 400 25.80 12.82 17.87
CA ARG A 400 27.28 12.73 17.87
C ARG A 400 27.94 13.88 17.10
N ASP A 401 27.15 14.49 16.19
CA ASP A 401 27.52 15.68 15.44
C ASP A 401 26.30 16.59 15.20
N ASP A 402 26.55 17.79 14.64
CA ASP A 402 25.51 18.79 14.37
C ASP A 402 24.46 18.29 13.37
N LEU A 403 24.87 17.48 12.37
CA LEU A 403 23.97 16.93 11.38
C LEU A 403 23.03 15.88 12.00
N GLU A 404 23.54 15.03 12.88
CA GLU A 404 22.72 14.05 13.60
C GLU A 404 21.71 14.75 14.52
N THR A 405 22.13 15.79 15.21
CA THR A 405 21.25 16.64 16.03
C THR A 405 20.16 17.29 15.18
N LEU A 406 20.51 17.84 14.02
CA LEU A 406 19.58 18.46 13.09
C LEU A 406 18.54 17.44 12.55
N MET A 407 18.99 16.22 12.24
CA MET A 407 18.11 15.12 11.76
C MET A 407 17.16 14.59 12.85
N ALA A 408 17.48 14.77 14.12
CA ALA A 408 16.63 14.38 15.25
C ALA A 408 15.58 15.43 15.61
N SER A 409 15.67 16.62 15.03
CA SER A 409 14.76 17.73 15.33
C SER A 409 13.33 17.40 14.92
N PRO A 410 12.33 17.59 15.78
CA PRO A 410 10.93 17.48 15.44
C PRO A 410 10.36 18.70 14.68
N ASN A 411 11.17 19.76 14.48
CA ASN A 411 10.74 21.01 13.86
C ASN A 411 10.84 20.96 12.34
N ALA A 412 9.78 21.34 11.64
CA ALA A 412 9.73 21.36 10.18
C ALA A 412 10.71 22.37 9.56
N GLU A 413 11.08 23.45 10.25
CA GLU A 413 12.09 24.40 9.78
C GLU A 413 13.47 23.74 9.65
N ASP A 414 13.81 22.84 10.56
CA ASP A 414 15.08 22.11 10.50
C ASP A 414 15.09 21.09 9.35
N TRP A 415 13.96 20.48 9.06
CA TRP A 415 13.82 19.63 7.86
C TRP A 415 13.97 20.44 6.57
N VAL A 416 13.45 21.68 6.53
CA VAL A 416 13.65 22.60 5.40
C VAL A 416 15.14 22.93 5.24
N LYS A 417 15.90 23.14 6.33
CA LYS A 417 17.37 23.32 6.26
C LYS A 417 18.05 22.13 5.61
N ILE A 418 17.72 20.90 6.02
CA ILE A 418 18.26 19.68 5.41
C ILE A 418 17.87 19.61 3.91
N SER A 419 16.63 19.91 3.56
CA SER A 419 16.21 19.92 2.16
C SER A 419 16.94 20.97 1.33
N THR A 420 17.35 22.08 1.96
CA THR A 420 18.12 23.14 1.30
C THR A 420 19.55 22.68 0.96
N MET A 421 20.15 21.86 1.82
CA MET A 421 21.47 21.28 1.54
C MET A 421 21.44 20.34 0.33
N LEU A 422 20.29 19.75 0.01
CA LEU A 422 20.11 18.75 -1.05
C LEU A 422 19.59 19.35 -2.38
N LEU A 423 18.69 20.32 -2.29
CA LEU A 423 17.89 20.82 -3.42
C LEU A 423 18.03 22.33 -3.65
N GLY A 424 18.93 22.98 -2.91
CA GLY A 424 19.06 24.44 -2.92
C GLY A 424 17.95 25.14 -2.11
N PRO A 425 17.93 26.48 -2.05
CA PRO A 425 16.97 27.24 -1.27
C PRO A 425 15.53 27.05 -1.79
N PRO A 426 14.54 26.97 -0.90
CA PRO A 426 13.14 26.94 -1.31
C PRO A 426 12.69 28.31 -1.84
N PRO A 427 11.56 28.41 -2.57
CA PRO A 427 10.97 29.67 -2.98
C PRO A 427 10.69 30.60 -1.79
N GLU A 428 10.70 31.92 -2.05
CA GLU A 428 10.38 32.91 -1.04
C GLU A 428 8.99 32.66 -0.44
N GLY A 429 8.88 32.74 0.89
CA GLY A 429 7.62 32.49 1.59
C GLY A 429 7.21 31.00 1.71
N PHE A 430 8.09 30.07 1.34
CA PHE A 430 7.82 28.64 1.47
C PHE A 430 7.52 28.27 2.92
N LYS A 431 6.38 27.57 3.12
CA LYS A 431 5.99 26.96 4.40
C LYS A 431 5.57 25.53 4.16
N PHE A 432 6.04 24.64 5.02
CA PHE A 432 5.71 23.22 4.95
C PHE A 432 4.93 22.77 6.18
N GLN A 433 3.75 22.20 5.99
CA GLN A 433 2.96 21.57 7.03
C GLN A 433 2.81 20.08 6.70
N PRO A 434 3.42 19.17 7.49
CA PRO A 434 3.31 17.75 7.25
C PRO A 434 1.90 17.23 7.49
N LYS A 435 1.45 16.29 6.67
CA LYS A 435 0.11 15.70 6.77
C LYS A 435 -0.12 14.91 8.07
N HIS A 436 0.96 14.37 8.65
CA HIS A 436 0.89 13.47 9.79
C HIS A 436 1.41 14.07 11.10
N LYS A 437 1.74 15.36 11.12
CA LYS A 437 2.26 16.07 12.30
C LYS A 437 1.82 17.53 12.30
N SER A 438 0.69 17.82 12.93
CA SER A 438 0.12 19.16 12.97
C SER A 438 0.92 20.17 13.80
N ASN A 439 1.73 19.69 14.78
CA ASN A 439 2.52 20.51 15.71
C ASN A 439 4.02 20.59 15.35
N ALA A 440 4.36 20.50 14.07
CA ALA A 440 5.75 20.46 13.60
C ALA A 440 6.54 21.77 13.80
N TYR A 441 5.87 22.87 14.14
CA TYR A 441 6.50 24.16 14.42
C TYR A 441 6.51 24.54 15.91
N GLU A 442 5.95 23.72 16.79
CA GLU A 442 5.97 23.98 18.22
C GLU A 442 7.36 23.75 18.78
N THR A 443 7.98 24.79 19.33
CA THR A 443 9.19 24.70 20.14
C THR A 443 8.85 24.02 21.47
N GLY A 444 9.60 23.01 21.87
CA GLY A 444 9.33 22.07 22.96
C GLY A 444 9.12 22.62 24.35
N VAL A 445 8.03 23.36 24.57
CA VAL A 445 7.48 23.63 25.91
C VAL A 445 6.33 22.65 26.10
N ALA A 446 6.44 21.85 27.14
CA ALA A 446 5.48 20.85 27.53
C ALA A 446 4.07 21.45 27.62
N GLN A 447 3.21 21.12 26.70
CA GLN A 447 1.77 21.15 26.90
C GLN A 447 1.25 19.72 26.85
N GLY A 448 0.50 19.39 27.92
CA GLY A 448 -0.10 18.10 28.12
C GLY A 448 -1.02 17.70 27.00
N ASP A 449 -1.14 16.42 26.88
CA ASP A 449 -2.06 15.64 26.08
C ASP A 449 -3.19 16.41 25.38
N MET A 450 -3.08 16.58 24.06
CA MET A 450 -4.25 16.59 23.21
C MET A 450 -4.02 15.61 22.06
N ASP A 451 -4.80 14.60 22.20
CA ASP A 451 -5.17 13.50 21.36
C ASP A 451 -5.56 13.96 19.95
N GLN A 452 -4.71 13.68 18.92
CA GLN A 452 -5.17 13.72 17.53
C GLN A 452 -4.59 12.52 16.77
N GLY A 453 -5.54 11.64 16.43
CA GLY A 453 -5.41 10.34 15.82
C GLY A 453 -5.05 10.23 14.37
#